data_476b4d9fa63b3944c18ebc2c10e58c81
#
_entry.id   476b4d9fa63b3944c18ebc2c10e58c81
#
_cell.length_a   1.000
_cell.length_b   1.000
_cell.length_c   1.000
_cell.angle_alpha   90.00
_cell.angle_beta   90.00
_cell.angle_gamma   90.00
#
_symmetry.space_group_name_H-M   'P 1'
#
loop_
_entity.id
_entity.type
_entity.pdbx_description
1 polymer ?
#
loop_
_entity_poly.entity_id
_entity_poly.type
_entity_poly.pdbx_seq_one_letter_code
_entity_poly.pdbx_strand_id
1 'polypeptide(L)'
;MSIDTPKSDPVATKPDAIGNEQAMRHTPDDLPTPADRPDADVVIFDGKCVFCTGQVRNLLKFDGKERLAYMSLHDPEVQRRFPDLTHDQMMKQMYVIDSAGNRYGGAKAVRYLSRRLPKLWILAPLTHIPFTLPIQQWVYDQVAKRRYKIANKDGLECDDDGTCSIHFGDKK
;
A
#
# COMPACT_ATOMS: atom_id res chain seq x y z
N MET A 1 25.08 -61.96 8.83
CA MET A 1 25.17 -60.72 8.03
C MET A 1 23.91 -59.93 8.30
N SER A 2 24.00 -59.02 9.29
CA SER A 2 22.90 -58.11 9.65
C SER A 2 23.13 -56.82 8.92
N ILE A 3 22.12 -56.34 8.17
CA ILE A 3 22.15 -55.08 7.44
C ILE A 3 21.48 -54.04 8.33
N ASP A 4 22.30 -53.14 8.88
CA ASP A 4 21.84 -51.95 9.63
C ASP A 4 21.25 -50.92 8.66
N THR A 5 19.97 -50.60 8.87
CA THR A 5 19.28 -49.51 8.17
C THR A 5 19.53 -48.23 8.92
N PRO A 6 20.01 -47.15 8.32
CA PRO A 6 20.17 -45.87 8.99
C PRO A 6 18.80 -45.22 9.22
N LYS A 7 18.51 -44.95 10.49
CA LYS A 7 17.36 -44.23 11.02
C LYS A 7 17.46 -42.75 10.57
N SER A 8 16.56 -42.34 9.70
CA SER A 8 16.43 -40.94 9.29
C SER A 8 15.83 -40.11 10.43
N ASP A 9 16.64 -39.24 11.00
CA ASP A 9 16.19 -38.23 11.97
C ASP A 9 15.23 -37.23 11.29
N PRO A 10 14.15 -36.79 11.96
CA PRO A 10 13.26 -35.77 11.44
C PRO A 10 13.98 -34.42 11.43
N VAL A 11 14.09 -33.83 10.26
CA VAL A 11 14.57 -32.46 10.08
C VAL A 11 13.64 -31.53 10.88
N ALA A 12 14.16 -31.04 11.97
CA ALA A 12 13.52 -29.98 12.76
C ALA A 12 13.44 -28.72 11.90
N THR A 13 12.27 -28.43 11.36
CA THR A 13 11.97 -27.17 10.67
C THR A 13 12.04 -26.05 11.71
N LYS A 14 13.06 -25.22 11.63
CA LYS A 14 13.26 -24.05 12.49
C LYS A 14 12.09 -23.06 12.30
N PRO A 15 11.42 -22.60 13.37
CA PRO A 15 10.29 -21.66 13.30
C PRO A 15 10.75 -20.19 13.13
N ASP A 16 12.01 -19.93 12.84
CA ASP A 16 12.60 -18.58 12.87
C ASP A 16 12.39 -17.74 11.59
N ALA A 17 11.81 -18.34 10.52
CA ALA A 17 11.59 -17.64 9.25
C ALA A 17 10.40 -16.66 9.30
N ILE A 18 9.42 -16.88 10.17
CA ILE A 18 8.18 -16.09 10.23
C ILE A 18 8.42 -14.72 10.89
N GLY A 19 9.31 -14.64 11.89
CA GLY A 19 9.61 -13.39 12.59
C GLY A 19 10.38 -12.37 11.77
N ASN A 20 11.21 -12.83 10.81
CA ASN A 20 12.03 -11.94 9.99
C ASN A 20 11.26 -11.34 8.80
N GLU A 21 10.23 -12.03 8.32
CA GLU A 21 9.39 -11.55 7.21
C GLU A 21 8.42 -10.46 7.67
N GLN A 22 7.93 -10.51 8.91
CA GLN A 22 7.11 -9.45 9.51
C GLN A 22 7.91 -8.18 9.81
N ALA A 23 9.19 -8.29 10.18
CA ALA A 23 10.07 -7.14 10.41
C ALA A 23 10.41 -6.36 9.12
N MET A 24 10.24 -6.97 7.94
CA MET A 24 10.46 -6.32 6.64
C MET A 24 9.18 -5.74 6.03
N ARG A 25 8.01 -5.94 6.65
CA ARG A 25 6.75 -5.38 6.18
C ARG A 25 6.64 -3.92 6.61
N HIS A 26 6.66 -3.02 5.64
CA HIS A 26 6.40 -1.60 5.88
C HIS A 26 4.91 -1.24 5.76
N THR A 27 4.03 -2.24 5.66
CA THR A 27 2.59 -2.04 5.73
C THR A 27 2.19 -1.95 7.21
N PRO A 28 1.55 -0.85 7.64
CA PRO A 28 1.07 -0.73 9.02
C PRO A 28 0.11 -1.86 9.40
N ASP A 29 0.24 -2.39 10.63
CA ASP A 29 -0.53 -3.53 11.14
C ASP A 29 -2.05 -3.25 11.24
N ASP A 30 -2.45 -1.99 11.27
CA ASP A 30 -3.86 -1.56 11.28
C ASP A 30 -4.54 -1.63 9.90
N LEU A 31 -3.80 -1.96 8.83
CA LEU A 31 -4.31 -2.08 7.47
C LEU A 31 -4.45 -3.55 7.06
N PRO A 32 -5.63 -3.98 6.57
CA PRO A 32 -5.82 -5.34 6.10
C PRO A 32 -4.97 -5.62 4.86
N THR A 33 -4.24 -6.72 4.90
CA THR A 33 -3.36 -7.18 3.82
C THR A 33 -4.10 -8.11 2.84
N PRO A 34 -3.53 -8.46 1.69
CA PRO A 34 -4.09 -9.49 0.82
C PRO A 34 -4.16 -10.88 1.45
N ALA A 35 -3.41 -11.15 2.53
CA ALA A 35 -3.55 -12.39 3.29
C ALA A 35 -4.86 -12.40 4.11
N ASP A 36 -5.28 -11.22 4.61
CA ASP A 36 -6.53 -11.06 5.36
C ASP A 36 -7.75 -10.99 4.41
N ARG A 37 -7.55 -10.49 3.19
CA ARG A 37 -8.60 -10.27 2.18
C ARG A 37 -8.15 -10.73 0.79
N PRO A 38 -8.16 -12.04 0.49
CA PRO A 38 -7.59 -12.60 -0.74
C PRO A 38 -8.31 -12.18 -2.03
N ASP A 39 -9.61 -11.89 -1.94
CA ASP A 39 -10.45 -11.48 -3.09
C ASP A 39 -10.57 -9.97 -3.26
N ALA A 40 -9.90 -9.20 -2.41
CA ALA A 40 -9.95 -7.74 -2.43
C ALA A 40 -9.05 -7.14 -3.50
N ASP A 41 -9.43 -5.94 -3.97
CA ASP A 41 -8.56 -5.14 -4.82
C ASP A 41 -7.35 -4.65 -4.01
N VAL A 42 -6.14 -4.76 -4.55
CA VAL A 42 -4.90 -4.44 -3.83
C VAL A 42 -4.52 -2.98 -4.07
N VAL A 43 -4.37 -2.24 -2.99
CA VAL A 43 -3.87 -0.84 -3.00
C VAL A 43 -2.40 -0.85 -2.63
N ILE A 44 -1.52 -0.45 -3.57
CA ILE A 44 -0.09 -0.29 -3.33
C ILE A 44 0.21 1.18 -3.07
N PHE A 45 0.86 1.47 -1.95
CA PHE A 45 1.16 2.83 -1.50
C PHE A 45 2.55 2.92 -0.85
N ASP A 46 3.03 4.13 -0.65
CA ASP A 46 4.29 4.37 0.06
C ASP A 46 4.06 4.30 1.58
N GLY A 47 4.41 3.16 2.19
CA GLY A 47 4.21 2.90 3.62
C GLY A 47 5.15 3.73 4.51
N LYS A 48 6.24 4.29 3.98
CA LYS A 48 7.13 5.19 4.71
C LYS A 48 6.65 6.65 4.67
N CYS A 49 5.70 6.98 3.80
CA CYS A 49 5.14 8.31 3.67
C CYS A 49 3.93 8.46 4.60
N VAL A 50 4.03 9.29 5.62
CA VAL A 50 2.94 9.53 6.60
C VAL A 50 1.69 10.09 5.93
N PHE A 51 1.84 11.01 4.98
CA PHE A 51 0.72 11.53 4.19
C PHE A 51 0.00 10.39 3.44
N CYS A 52 0.75 9.52 2.76
CA CYS A 52 0.20 8.40 2.01
C CYS A 52 -0.53 7.41 2.92
N THR A 53 0.08 7.06 4.05
CA THR A 53 -0.51 6.19 5.07
C THR A 53 -1.78 6.80 5.65
N GLY A 54 -1.80 8.11 5.92
CA GLY A 54 -2.98 8.84 6.36
C GLY A 54 -4.13 8.78 5.35
N GLN A 55 -3.83 8.95 4.05
CA GLN A 55 -4.82 8.84 2.98
C GLN A 55 -5.38 7.42 2.87
N VAL A 56 -4.53 6.41 2.98
CA VAL A 56 -4.94 5.00 2.94
C VAL A 56 -5.84 4.64 4.15
N ARG A 57 -5.51 5.12 5.34
CA ARG A 57 -6.38 4.97 6.52
C ARG A 57 -7.75 5.64 6.34
N ASN A 58 -7.79 6.80 5.70
CA ASN A 58 -9.07 7.43 5.34
C ASN A 58 -9.83 6.59 4.32
N LEU A 59 -9.13 6.02 3.34
CA LEU A 59 -9.73 5.13 2.34
C LEU A 59 -10.35 3.89 3.00
N LEU A 60 -9.67 3.29 3.99
CA LEU A 60 -10.19 2.17 4.78
C LEU A 60 -11.52 2.52 5.47
N LYS A 61 -11.67 3.74 6.03
CA LYS A 61 -12.93 4.19 6.64
C LYS A 61 -14.09 4.27 5.65
N PHE A 62 -13.81 4.47 4.36
CA PHE A 62 -14.80 4.47 3.30
C PHE A 62 -15.11 3.06 2.76
N ASP A 63 -14.24 2.08 3.02
CA ASP A 63 -14.38 0.69 2.58
C ASP A 63 -15.24 -0.15 3.53
N GLY A 64 -16.50 0.22 3.68
CA GLY A 64 -17.43 -0.51 4.56
C GLY A 64 -17.84 -1.91 4.06
N LYS A 65 -17.37 -2.33 2.87
CA LYS A 65 -17.62 -3.65 2.28
C LYS A 65 -16.38 -4.53 2.18
N GLU A 66 -15.28 -4.12 2.80
CA GLU A 66 -14.01 -4.87 2.85
C GLU A 66 -13.47 -5.30 1.47
N ARG A 67 -13.57 -4.38 0.50
CA ARG A 67 -13.20 -4.62 -0.90
C ARG A 67 -11.75 -4.32 -1.21
N LEU A 68 -11.02 -3.73 -0.26
CA LEU A 68 -9.64 -3.30 -0.41
C LEU A 68 -8.72 -4.03 0.55
N ALA A 69 -7.55 -4.40 0.04
CA ALA A 69 -6.40 -4.86 0.78
C ALA A 69 -5.22 -3.91 0.49
N TYR A 70 -4.29 -3.78 1.40
CA TYR A 70 -3.25 -2.77 1.34
C TYR A 70 -1.87 -3.41 1.41
N MET A 71 -0.93 -2.90 0.59
CA MET A 71 0.47 -3.31 0.62
C MET A 71 1.38 -2.10 0.48
N SER A 72 2.42 -2.03 1.30
CA SER A 72 3.48 -1.06 1.10
C SER A 72 4.32 -1.41 -0.11
N LEU A 73 4.66 -0.43 -0.95
CA LEU A 73 5.57 -0.63 -2.08
C LEU A 73 6.98 -1.11 -1.65
N HIS A 74 7.31 -0.94 -0.35
CA HIS A 74 8.57 -1.39 0.23
C HIS A 74 8.53 -2.86 0.68
N ASP A 75 7.36 -3.52 0.62
CA ASP A 75 7.21 -4.92 0.94
C ASP A 75 7.79 -5.77 -0.21
N PRO A 76 8.73 -6.70 0.07
CA PRO A 76 9.29 -7.59 -0.93
C PRO A 76 8.24 -8.42 -1.69
N GLU A 77 7.10 -8.69 -1.07
CA GLU A 77 6.01 -9.41 -1.69
C GLU A 77 5.39 -8.64 -2.87
N VAL A 78 5.38 -7.31 -2.81
CA VAL A 78 4.89 -6.47 -3.93
C VAL A 78 5.67 -6.72 -5.19
N GLN A 79 7.01 -6.76 -5.11
CA GLN A 79 7.84 -7.05 -6.28
C GLN A 79 7.67 -8.47 -6.80
N ARG A 80 7.42 -9.44 -5.91
CA ARG A 80 7.16 -10.83 -6.31
C ARG A 80 5.79 -10.99 -6.99
N ARG A 81 4.75 -10.29 -6.49
CA ARG A 81 3.38 -10.36 -7.03
C ARG A 81 3.19 -9.53 -8.31
N PHE A 82 3.88 -8.40 -8.39
CA PHE A 82 3.72 -7.41 -9.46
C PHE A 82 5.06 -7.02 -10.07
N PRO A 83 5.79 -7.97 -10.70
CA PRO A 83 7.15 -7.76 -11.21
C PRO A 83 7.22 -6.75 -12.36
N ASP A 84 6.10 -6.44 -13.00
CA ASP A 84 5.95 -5.45 -14.06
C ASP A 84 5.83 -4.01 -13.54
N LEU A 85 5.55 -3.82 -12.24
CA LEU A 85 5.54 -2.50 -11.61
C LEU A 85 6.92 -2.22 -11.00
N THR A 86 7.64 -1.27 -11.59
CA THR A 86 8.94 -0.87 -11.04
C THR A 86 8.76 -0.05 -9.76
N HIS A 87 9.75 -0.12 -8.87
CA HIS A 87 9.78 0.68 -7.64
C HIS A 87 9.61 2.18 -7.94
N ASP A 88 10.29 2.70 -8.98
CA ASP A 88 10.19 4.11 -9.38
C ASP A 88 8.79 4.52 -9.84
N GLN A 89 8.05 3.61 -10.47
CA GLN A 89 6.67 3.88 -10.86
C GLN A 89 5.77 3.97 -9.63
N MET A 90 5.95 3.05 -8.68
CA MET A 90 5.18 3.02 -7.43
C MET A 90 5.53 4.18 -6.51
N MET A 91 6.79 4.66 -6.52
CA MET A 91 7.20 5.87 -5.80
C MET A 91 6.56 7.14 -6.36
N LYS A 92 6.22 7.20 -7.64
CA LYS A 92 5.59 8.39 -8.25
C LYS A 92 4.11 8.50 -7.93
N GLN A 93 3.40 7.38 -7.80
CA GLN A 93 1.95 7.36 -7.65
C GLN A 93 1.47 6.07 -6.98
N MET A 94 0.33 6.16 -6.30
CA MET A 94 -0.40 5.01 -5.78
C MET A 94 -0.94 4.16 -6.92
N TYR A 95 -0.95 2.83 -6.74
CA TYR A 95 -1.58 1.88 -7.66
C TYR A 95 -2.73 1.15 -6.98
N VAL A 96 -3.76 0.85 -7.76
CA VAL A 96 -4.82 -0.10 -7.39
C VAL A 96 -4.83 -1.21 -8.43
N ILE A 97 -4.87 -2.45 -7.97
CA ILE A 97 -4.93 -3.64 -8.83
C ILE A 97 -6.22 -4.35 -8.47
N ASP A 98 -7.11 -4.51 -9.46
CA ASP A 98 -8.38 -5.19 -9.25
C ASP A 98 -8.20 -6.73 -9.25
N SER A 99 -9.26 -7.45 -8.88
CA SER A 99 -9.27 -8.91 -8.86
C SER A 99 -9.05 -9.56 -10.23
N ALA A 100 -9.23 -8.81 -11.33
CA ALA A 100 -8.91 -9.25 -12.69
C ALA A 100 -7.46 -8.97 -13.10
N GLY A 101 -6.65 -8.33 -12.22
CA GLY A 101 -5.27 -7.98 -12.46
C GLY A 101 -5.06 -6.67 -13.24
N ASN A 102 -6.11 -5.89 -13.49
CA ASN A 102 -5.95 -4.58 -14.14
C ASN A 102 -5.31 -3.58 -13.17
N ARG A 103 -4.42 -2.74 -13.69
CA ARG A 103 -3.62 -1.78 -12.93
C ARG A 103 -4.08 -0.35 -13.17
N TYR A 104 -4.40 0.35 -12.09
CA TYR A 104 -4.83 1.75 -12.12
C TYR A 104 -3.84 2.58 -11.31
N GLY A 105 -3.13 3.51 -11.95
CA GLY A 105 -2.18 4.40 -11.30
C GLY A 105 -2.70 5.83 -11.18
N GLY A 106 -2.32 6.54 -10.13
CA GLY A 106 -2.59 7.96 -9.94
C GLY A 106 -4.06 8.34 -10.03
N ALA A 107 -4.40 9.29 -10.90
CA ALA A 107 -5.77 9.74 -11.10
C ALA A 107 -6.72 8.62 -11.57
N LYS A 108 -6.21 7.62 -12.33
CA LYS A 108 -7.00 6.46 -12.73
C LYS A 108 -7.37 5.59 -11.53
N ALA A 109 -6.48 5.46 -10.54
CA ALA A 109 -6.76 4.76 -9.28
C ALA A 109 -7.87 5.46 -8.49
N VAL A 110 -7.80 6.79 -8.35
CA VAL A 110 -8.84 7.59 -7.69
C VAL A 110 -10.18 7.43 -8.41
N ARG A 111 -10.17 7.49 -9.73
CA ARG A 111 -11.37 7.29 -10.56
C ARG A 111 -11.96 5.87 -10.40
N TYR A 112 -11.13 4.84 -10.32
CA TYR A 112 -11.56 3.47 -10.05
C TYR A 112 -12.19 3.37 -8.66
N LEU A 113 -11.51 3.86 -7.62
CA LEU A 113 -11.99 3.82 -6.24
C LEU A 113 -13.28 4.61 -6.03
N SER A 114 -13.49 5.73 -6.75
CA SER A 114 -14.72 6.52 -6.67
C SER A 114 -15.96 5.73 -7.13
N ARG A 115 -15.80 4.74 -8.01
CA ARG A 115 -16.87 3.81 -8.41
C ARG A 115 -16.96 2.57 -7.52
N ARG A 116 -15.82 2.11 -7.04
CA ARG A 116 -15.72 0.88 -6.24
C ARG A 116 -16.32 1.05 -4.85
N LEU A 117 -16.15 2.23 -4.24
CA LEU A 117 -16.56 2.54 -2.89
C LEU A 117 -17.83 3.40 -2.88
N PRO A 118 -18.96 2.91 -2.33
CA PRO A 118 -20.24 3.64 -2.35
C PRO A 118 -20.17 5.02 -1.69
N LYS A 119 -19.39 5.16 -0.61
CA LYS A 119 -19.20 6.44 0.08
C LYS A 119 -18.46 7.49 -0.77
N LEU A 120 -17.70 7.06 -1.77
CA LEU A 120 -16.99 7.93 -2.71
C LEU A 120 -17.80 8.22 -4.00
N TRP A 121 -19.01 7.70 -4.15
CA TRP A 121 -19.84 7.95 -5.33
C TRP A 121 -20.16 9.42 -5.54
N ILE A 122 -20.17 10.22 -4.47
CA ILE A 122 -20.32 11.67 -4.57
C ILE A 122 -19.21 12.33 -5.39
N LEU A 123 -18.02 11.74 -5.42
CA LEU A 123 -16.88 12.18 -6.23
C LEU A 123 -16.93 11.64 -7.68
N ALA A 124 -17.73 10.60 -7.92
CA ALA A 124 -17.80 9.96 -9.23
C ALA A 124 -18.18 10.92 -10.37
N PRO A 125 -19.21 11.79 -10.26
CA PRO A 125 -19.53 12.72 -11.33
C PRO A 125 -18.34 13.65 -11.66
N LEU A 126 -17.63 14.13 -10.66
CA LEU A 126 -16.46 15.01 -10.85
C LEU A 126 -15.28 14.28 -11.51
N THR A 127 -15.02 13.04 -11.10
CA THR A 127 -13.89 12.25 -11.62
C THR A 127 -14.17 11.62 -12.98
N HIS A 128 -15.45 11.56 -13.43
CA HIS A 128 -15.84 10.90 -14.68
C HIS A 128 -16.23 11.85 -15.79
N ILE A 129 -16.06 13.17 -15.62
CA ILE A 129 -16.24 14.14 -16.69
C ILE A 129 -15.31 13.75 -17.87
N PRO A 130 -15.82 13.61 -19.10
CA PRO A 130 -15.00 13.30 -20.26
C PRO A 130 -13.93 14.39 -20.47
N PHE A 131 -12.75 13.99 -20.97
CA PHE A 131 -11.60 14.87 -21.24
C PHE A 131 -10.89 15.50 -20.03
N THR A 132 -11.34 15.26 -18.79
CA THR A 132 -10.69 15.83 -17.58
C THR A 132 -9.57 14.96 -17.02
N LEU A 133 -9.37 13.75 -17.55
CA LEU A 133 -8.35 12.84 -17.05
C LEU A 133 -6.92 13.45 -17.03
N PRO A 134 -6.47 14.19 -18.06
CA PRO A 134 -5.16 14.83 -18.05
C PRO A 134 -5.04 15.90 -16.94
N ILE A 135 -6.12 16.66 -16.71
CA ILE A 135 -6.18 17.68 -15.66
C ILE A 135 -6.14 17.01 -14.27
N GLN A 136 -6.92 15.95 -14.10
CA GLN A 136 -6.94 15.17 -12.85
C GLN A 136 -5.55 14.55 -12.57
N GLN A 137 -4.87 14.03 -13.59
CA GLN A 137 -3.52 13.51 -13.45
C GLN A 137 -2.54 14.62 -13.09
N TRP A 138 -2.62 15.78 -13.73
CA TRP A 138 -1.79 16.94 -13.39
C TRP A 138 -2.00 17.39 -11.93
N VAL A 139 -3.27 17.50 -11.46
CA VAL A 139 -3.59 17.82 -10.07
C VAL A 139 -3.02 16.76 -9.12
N TYR A 140 -3.20 15.48 -9.46
CA TYR A 140 -2.63 14.37 -8.69
C TYR A 140 -1.11 14.48 -8.57
N ASP A 141 -0.42 14.76 -9.67
CA ASP A 141 1.04 14.90 -9.70
C ASP A 141 1.52 16.10 -8.86
N GLN A 142 0.76 17.21 -8.83
CA GLN A 142 1.07 18.35 -7.96
C GLN A 142 0.97 17.98 -6.48
N VAL A 143 -0.04 17.21 -6.10
CA VAL A 143 -0.20 16.72 -4.72
C VAL A 143 0.90 15.71 -4.40
N ALA A 144 1.15 14.76 -5.29
CA ALA A 144 2.18 13.74 -5.11
C ALA A 144 3.59 14.34 -4.95
N LYS A 145 3.93 15.37 -5.72
CA LYS A 145 5.21 16.09 -5.60
C LYS A 145 5.33 16.87 -4.28
N ARG A 146 4.22 17.32 -3.72
CA ARG A 146 4.20 18.13 -2.49
C ARG A 146 3.96 17.31 -1.23
N ARG A 147 3.70 16.01 -1.35
CA ARG A 147 3.33 15.13 -0.22
C ARG A 147 4.33 15.18 0.95
N TYR A 148 5.63 15.23 0.66
CA TYR A 148 6.67 15.34 1.69
C TYR A 148 6.68 16.72 2.35
N LYS A 149 6.41 17.81 1.60
CA LYS A 149 6.30 19.17 2.15
C LYS A 149 5.02 19.35 2.98
N ILE A 150 3.95 18.65 2.62
CA ILE A 150 2.67 18.68 3.36
C ILE A 150 2.85 17.94 4.68
N ALA A 151 3.51 16.76 4.65
CA ALA A 151 3.82 15.99 5.83
C ALA A 151 4.67 16.78 6.85
N ASN A 152 5.67 17.54 6.39
CA ASN A 152 6.52 18.38 7.27
C ASN A 152 5.78 19.53 7.94
N LYS A 153 4.67 20.03 7.38
CA LYS A 153 3.88 21.10 8.03
C LYS A 153 3.13 20.63 9.27
N ASP A 154 2.85 19.35 9.37
CA ASP A 154 2.15 18.76 10.52
C ASP A 154 3.12 18.29 11.63
N GLY A 155 4.35 18.79 11.65
CA GLY A 155 5.36 18.47 12.68
C GLY A 155 6.06 17.14 12.50
N LEU A 156 6.10 16.63 11.29
CA LEU A 156 6.76 15.38 10.93
C LEU A 156 8.20 15.67 10.50
N GLU A 157 9.15 15.22 11.26
CA GLU A 157 10.55 15.19 10.85
C GLU A 157 10.77 13.94 9.99
N CYS A 158 11.18 14.15 8.74
CA CYS A 158 11.59 13.09 7.84
C CYS A 158 13.11 13.11 7.74
N ASP A 159 13.75 11.99 8.01
CA ASP A 159 15.18 11.81 7.82
C ASP A 159 15.53 11.80 6.32
N ASP A 160 16.78 12.07 5.98
CA ASP A 160 17.30 12.09 4.60
C ASP A 160 17.06 10.77 3.84
N ASP A 161 16.81 9.68 4.58
CA ASP A 161 16.44 8.35 4.06
C ASP A 161 14.95 8.23 3.69
N GLY A 162 14.15 9.30 3.84
CA GLY A 162 12.71 9.32 3.55
C GLY A 162 11.85 8.63 4.61
N THR A 163 12.42 8.30 5.77
CA THR A 163 11.68 7.78 6.92
C THR A 163 11.14 8.94 7.74
N CYS A 164 9.80 9.04 7.85
CA CYS A 164 9.14 10.09 8.63
C CYS A 164 8.65 9.53 9.96
N SER A 165 9.12 10.08 11.08
CA SER A 165 8.65 9.74 12.42
C SER A 165 7.70 10.82 12.96
N ILE A 166 6.62 10.36 13.63
CA ILE A 166 5.69 11.27 14.33
C ILE A 166 6.19 11.44 15.76
N HIS A 167 6.69 12.63 16.07
CA HIS A 167 6.87 13.01 17.47
C HIS A 167 5.54 13.56 17.98
N PHE A 168 4.82 12.76 18.76
CA PHE A 168 3.75 13.27 19.62
C PHE A 168 4.40 14.12 20.70
N GLY A 169 4.53 15.41 20.45
CA GLY A 169 4.93 16.36 21.47
C GLY A 169 3.87 16.38 22.57
N ASP A 170 4.21 15.90 23.77
CA ASP A 170 3.45 16.18 24.97
C ASP A 170 3.34 17.68 25.15
N LYS A 171 2.18 18.23 24.84
CA LYS A 171 1.85 19.60 25.28
C LYS A 171 1.60 19.55 26.79
N LYS A 172 2.61 20.01 27.52
CA LYS A 172 2.46 20.44 28.91
C LYS A 172 1.51 21.63 28.98
#